data_7a336df739bf79b4e6ee4c67f2d8c72e
#
_entry.id   7a336df739bf79b4e6ee4c67f2d8c72e
#
_cell.length_a   1.000
_cell.length_b   1.000
_cell.length_c   1.000
_cell.angle_alpha   90.00
_cell.angle_beta   90.00
_cell.angle_gamma   90.00
#
_symmetry.space_group_name_H-M   'P 1'
#
loop_
_entity.id
_entity.type
_entity.pdbx_description
1 polymer ?
#
loop_
_entity_poly.entity_id
_entity_poly.type
_entity_poly.pdbx_seq_one_letter_code
_entity_poly.pdbx_strand_id
1 'polypeptide(L)'
;MANFYLDNKDLQYHLSHPLMKRIIELKERNFADANVYDYAPQDAEDALDSYRRVLEIVGDVCGEVIAANAESVDHEGPRVVNDHVEYASGTVKNIEALIEAGLGGMTLPRKYDGLNMPVTCFAMANEMVARADAGFENIWGLQDCAETINEFASEEIKMKFLPRVSAGETCAMDLTEPDAGSDLGAVMLKASWDEEAKTWRLNGCKRFITNGDGDISLVLARTEEGTKDARGLSMLIYDKRDGGVKVRRIENKLGIKGSPTCELVFNNAPATLVGDRKMGLIKYVMSLMNAARLGISAQSTGLCEAAYREALKYAQEREQFGKPIIKFAAVSEMLKNMEAKTLASRALLYETARFVDIYKQLNHISQERSLESEERQEMKFYNRLADGFTPLAKMFASEYANEVAYDSIQIHGGSGYMKDYACERLYRDARIMNIYEGTTQLQVVAAINHVTKGTYLEQIMRYEEEATSEATKNMFDKLVELRKTYESIVERVESMDKETAGYKDFHARRLVEIAGYIIMSHIMLRQAREMESDYLNPTKIFVKYAMKKIAEAASYIEASEGSDVELFKA
;
A
#
# COMPACT_ATOMS: atom_id res chain seq x y z
N MET A 1 0.34 -2.45 -28.83
CA MET A 1 -0.41 -2.79 -27.61
C MET A 1 0.32 -2.19 -26.43
N ALA A 2 -0.39 -1.52 -25.55
CA ALA A 2 0.21 -0.89 -24.37
C ALA A 2 0.34 -1.94 -23.25
N ASN A 3 1.56 -2.26 -22.84
CA ASN A 3 1.80 -3.17 -21.73
C ASN A 3 2.50 -2.40 -20.59
N PHE A 4 1.83 -2.30 -19.43
CA PHE A 4 2.30 -1.47 -18.32
C PHE A 4 3.48 -2.07 -17.53
N TYR A 5 3.78 -3.34 -17.73
CA TYR A 5 4.99 -3.96 -17.21
C TYR A 5 6.18 -3.76 -18.17
N LEU A 6 5.99 -4.01 -19.45
CA LEU A 6 7.07 -3.94 -20.44
C LEU A 6 7.52 -2.49 -20.71
N ASP A 7 6.63 -1.50 -20.55
CA ASP A 7 6.98 -0.09 -20.69
C ASP A 7 7.59 0.54 -19.42
N ASN A 8 7.76 -0.26 -18.35
CA ASN A 8 8.27 0.19 -17.06
C ASN A 8 9.51 -0.61 -16.62
N LYS A 9 10.70 -0.12 -16.99
CA LYS A 9 11.98 -0.73 -16.63
C LYS A 9 12.25 -0.80 -15.11
N ASP A 10 11.59 0.07 -14.33
CA ASP A 10 11.79 0.09 -12.88
C ASP A 10 11.16 -1.14 -12.23
N LEU A 11 9.98 -1.59 -12.71
CA LEU A 11 9.37 -2.84 -12.24
C LEU A 11 10.29 -4.04 -12.55
N GLN A 12 10.88 -4.08 -13.74
CA GLN A 12 11.80 -5.14 -14.15
C GLN A 12 13.08 -5.13 -13.29
N TYR A 13 13.61 -3.93 -12.97
CA TYR A 13 14.73 -3.77 -12.06
C TYR A 13 14.41 -4.33 -10.67
N HIS A 14 13.27 -3.95 -10.08
CA HIS A 14 12.89 -4.40 -8.75
C HIS A 14 12.60 -5.90 -8.66
N LEU A 15 12.10 -6.51 -9.74
CA LEU A 15 11.90 -7.96 -9.83
C LEU A 15 13.24 -8.73 -9.86
N SER A 16 14.29 -8.13 -10.43
CA SER A 16 15.63 -8.74 -10.48
C SER A 16 16.52 -8.44 -9.27
N HIS A 17 16.00 -7.80 -8.23
CA HIS A 17 16.77 -7.46 -7.02
C HIS A 17 17.32 -8.72 -6.32
N PRO A 18 18.56 -8.71 -5.80
CA PRO A 18 19.19 -9.90 -5.19
C PRO A 18 18.39 -10.60 -4.10
N LEU A 19 17.62 -9.86 -3.28
CA LEU A 19 16.75 -10.44 -2.26
C LEU A 19 15.61 -11.29 -2.83
N MET A 20 15.26 -11.12 -4.10
CA MET A 20 14.22 -11.95 -4.73
C MET A 20 14.58 -13.43 -4.75
N LYS A 21 15.86 -13.78 -4.83
CA LYS A 21 16.28 -15.17 -4.72
C LYS A 21 15.85 -15.78 -3.38
N ARG A 22 16.14 -15.08 -2.27
CA ARG A 22 15.73 -15.54 -0.92
C ARG A 22 14.20 -15.61 -0.77
N ILE A 23 13.50 -14.62 -1.30
CA ILE A 23 12.02 -14.58 -1.30
C ILE A 23 11.45 -15.77 -2.05
N ILE A 24 11.98 -16.10 -3.22
CA ILE A 24 11.58 -17.25 -4.04
C ILE A 24 11.81 -18.56 -3.28
N GLU A 25 13.00 -18.77 -2.71
CA GLU A 25 13.34 -19.97 -1.92
C GLU A 25 12.32 -20.20 -0.79
N LEU A 26 11.97 -19.13 -0.07
CA LEU A 26 11.01 -19.20 1.03
C LEU A 26 9.57 -19.40 0.52
N LYS A 27 9.14 -18.63 -0.48
CA LYS A 27 7.77 -18.68 -1.03
C LYS A 27 7.48 -20.01 -1.69
N GLU A 28 8.42 -20.53 -2.48
CA GLU A 28 8.32 -21.82 -3.17
C GLU A 28 8.73 -23.01 -2.29
N ARG A 29 9.06 -22.76 -1.01
CA ARG A 29 9.44 -23.79 -0.03
C ARG A 29 10.51 -24.74 -0.57
N ASN A 30 11.56 -24.18 -1.15
CA ASN A 30 12.57 -24.92 -1.89
C ASN A 30 11.96 -25.83 -2.97
N PHE A 31 10.95 -25.31 -3.69
CA PHE A 31 10.28 -25.95 -4.84
C PHE A 31 9.55 -27.26 -4.48
N ALA A 32 8.99 -27.31 -3.27
CA ALA A 32 8.26 -28.50 -2.78
C ALA A 32 7.05 -28.86 -3.65
N ASP A 33 6.46 -27.89 -4.32
CA ASP A 33 5.29 -28.04 -5.19
C ASP A 33 5.61 -28.52 -6.62
N ALA A 34 6.90 -28.54 -7.01
CA ALA A 34 7.37 -28.76 -8.39
C ALA A 34 6.84 -30.05 -9.06
N ASN A 35 6.55 -31.09 -8.27
CA ASN A 35 5.99 -32.35 -8.77
C ASN A 35 4.51 -32.56 -8.37
N VAL A 36 3.86 -31.53 -7.82
CA VAL A 36 2.47 -31.58 -7.35
C VAL A 36 1.54 -30.83 -8.29
N TYR A 37 1.98 -29.68 -8.80
CA TYR A 37 1.20 -28.83 -9.70
C TYR A 37 1.99 -28.59 -10.99
N ASP A 38 1.34 -28.77 -12.14
CA ASP A 38 1.98 -28.66 -13.47
C ASP A 38 2.56 -27.25 -13.75
N TYR A 39 2.02 -26.21 -13.08
CA TYR A 39 2.47 -24.83 -13.21
C TYR A 39 3.41 -24.36 -12.10
N ALA A 40 3.79 -25.25 -11.17
CA ALA A 40 4.72 -24.91 -10.10
C ALA A 40 6.17 -24.86 -10.64
N PRO A 41 6.96 -23.84 -10.28
CA PRO A 41 8.32 -23.71 -10.77
C PRO A 41 9.23 -24.82 -10.22
N GLN A 42 10.23 -25.18 -11.04
CA GLN A 42 11.20 -26.22 -10.74
C GLN A 42 12.42 -25.70 -9.98
N ASP A 43 12.76 -24.44 -10.21
CA ASP A 43 13.89 -23.74 -9.59
C ASP A 43 13.67 -22.22 -9.54
N ALA A 44 14.67 -21.49 -9.06
CA ALA A 44 14.57 -20.04 -8.87
C ALA A 44 14.50 -19.24 -10.20
N GLU A 45 15.11 -19.74 -11.26
CA GLU A 45 15.08 -19.10 -12.57
C GLU A 45 13.70 -19.27 -13.21
N ASP A 46 13.14 -20.47 -13.14
CA ASP A 46 11.80 -20.80 -13.60
C ASP A 46 10.71 -20.04 -12.80
N ALA A 47 10.90 -19.91 -11.47
CA ALA A 47 10.01 -19.08 -10.65
C ALA A 47 10.03 -17.61 -11.07
N LEU A 48 11.22 -17.04 -11.28
CA LEU A 48 11.38 -15.65 -11.70
C LEU A 48 10.76 -15.41 -13.09
N ASP A 49 10.93 -16.37 -14.02
CA ASP A 49 10.33 -16.30 -15.35
C ASP A 49 8.79 -16.40 -15.28
N SER A 50 8.27 -17.30 -14.45
CA SER A 50 6.84 -17.43 -14.19
C SER A 50 6.25 -16.14 -13.61
N TYR A 51 6.90 -15.53 -12.62
CA TYR A 51 6.45 -14.25 -12.06
C TYR A 51 6.45 -13.13 -13.11
N ARG A 52 7.49 -13.08 -13.96
CA ARG A 52 7.57 -12.11 -15.06
C ARG A 52 6.40 -12.27 -16.03
N ARG A 53 6.08 -13.49 -16.45
CA ARG A 53 4.96 -13.77 -17.38
C ARG A 53 3.62 -13.34 -16.77
N VAL A 54 3.38 -13.61 -15.49
CA VAL A 54 2.15 -13.15 -14.82
C VAL A 54 2.09 -11.61 -14.81
N LEU A 55 3.21 -10.94 -14.49
CA LEU A 55 3.25 -9.47 -14.51
C LEU A 55 3.08 -8.88 -15.92
N GLU A 56 3.57 -9.54 -16.95
CA GLU A 56 3.31 -9.17 -18.36
C GLU A 56 1.82 -9.27 -18.69
N ILE A 57 1.13 -10.33 -18.25
CA ILE A 57 -0.33 -10.49 -18.42
C ILE A 57 -1.08 -9.37 -17.68
N VAL A 58 -0.71 -9.07 -16.43
CA VAL A 58 -1.27 -7.93 -15.70
C VAL A 58 -1.04 -6.63 -16.46
N GLY A 59 0.16 -6.43 -16.99
CA GLY A 59 0.52 -5.25 -17.79
C GLY A 59 -0.34 -5.09 -19.04
N ASP A 60 -0.65 -6.17 -19.76
CA ASP A 60 -1.53 -6.17 -20.92
C ASP A 60 -2.97 -5.81 -20.53
N VAL A 61 -3.53 -6.47 -19.51
CA VAL A 61 -4.90 -6.17 -19.04
C VAL A 61 -5.01 -4.71 -18.57
N CYS A 62 -4.01 -4.20 -17.86
CA CYS A 62 -3.98 -2.80 -17.41
C CYS A 62 -3.95 -1.83 -18.59
N GLY A 63 -3.09 -2.07 -19.59
CA GLY A 63 -2.89 -1.16 -20.71
C GLY A 63 -4.03 -1.18 -21.74
N GLU A 64 -4.58 -2.36 -22.02
CA GLU A 64 -5.57 -2.55 -23.09
C GLU A 64 -7.02 -2.47 -22.61
N VAL A 65 -7.30 -2.84 -21.36
CA VAL A 65 -8.68 -2.92 -20.86
C VAL A 65 -8.95 -1.87 -19.77
N ILE A 66 -8.20 -1.93 -18.66
CA ILE A 66 -8.52 -1.11 -17.46
C ILE A 66 -8.33 0.37 -17.78
N ALA A 67 -7.20 0.77 -18.35
CA ALA A 67 -6.92 2.16 -18.68
C ALA A 67 -7.93 2.75 -19.68
N ALA A 68 -8.39 1.94 -20.63
CA ALA A 68 -9.38 2.35 -21.62
C ALA A 68 -10.76 2.62 -21.01
N ASN A 69 -11.09 2.00 -19.88
CA ASN A 69 -12.38 2.15 -19.20
C ASN A 69 -12.38 3.25 -18.11
N ALA A 70 -11.20 3.71 -17.64
CA ALA A 70 -11.05 4.50 -16.43
C ALA A 70 -11.88 5.80 -16.43
N GLU A 71 -11.92 6.53 -17.55
CA GLU A 71 -12.69 7.78 -17.66
C GLU A 71 -14.21 7.51 -17.63
N SER A 72 -14.66 6.52 -18.41
CA SER A 72 -16.09 6.16 -18.45
C SER A 72 -16.56 5.64 -17.10
N VAL A 73 -15.73 4.90 -16.37
CA VAL A 73 -16.01 4.40 -15.02
C VAL A 73 -16.13 5.54 -14.00
N ASP A 74 -15.23 6.54 -14.03
CA ASP A 74 -15.33 7.73 -13.15
C ASP A 74 -16.59 8.53 -13.43
N HIS A 75 -17.02 8.59 -14.69
CA HIS A 75 -18.23 9.33 -15.10
C HIS A 75 -19.53 8.59 -14.75
N GLU A 76 -19.61 7.29 -15.05
CA GLU A 76 -20.78 6.46 -14.82
C GLU A 76 -21.00 6.18 -13.31
N GLY A 77 -19.94 5.70 -12.65
CA GLY A 77 -19.96 5.29 -11.26
C GLY A 77 -20.88 4.10 -10.95
N PRO A 78 -20.73 3.47 -9.78
CA PRO A 78 -21.63 2.43 -9.30
C PRO A 78 -22.93 3.02 -8.75
N ARG A 79 -24.01 2.22 -8.75
CA ARG A 79 -25.33 2.60 -8.21
C ARG A 79 -25.91 1.51 -7.31
N VAL A 80 -26.86 1.88 -6.45
CA VAL A 80 -27.61 0.93 -5.63
C VAL A 80 -28.87 0.51 -6.38
N VAL A 81 -29.06 -0.79 -6.55
CA VAL A 81 -30.22 -1.41 -7.16
C VAL A 81 -30.69 -2.57 -6.28
N ASN A 82 -31.93 -2.55 -5.81
CA ASN A 82 -32.47 -3.59 -4.94
C ASN A 82 -31.62 -3.91 -3.72
N ASP A 83 -31.12 -2.89 -3.02
CA ASP A 83 -30.25 -3.00 -1.83
C ASP A 83 -28.85 -3.57 -2.12
N HIS A 84 -28.42 -3.69 -3.38
CA HIS A 84 -27.12 -4.19 -3.83
C HIS A 84 -26.41 -3.19 -4.74
N VAL A 85 -25.09 -3.37 -4.91
CA VAL A 85 -24.27 -2.59 -5.84
C VAL A 85 -24.43 -3.13 -7.26
N GLU A 86 -24.72 -2.21 -8.18
CA GLU A 86 -24.53 -2.43 -9.62
C GLU A 86 -23.32 -1.60 -10.04
N TYR A 87 -22.25 -2.26 -10.51
CA TYR A 87 -21.04 -1.60 -10.95
C TYR A 87 -21.22 -0.85 -12.27
N ALA A 88 -20.37 0.15 -12.51
CA ALA A 88 -20.24 0.74 -13.83
C ALA A 88 -19.89 -0.32 -14.89
N SER A 89 -20.35 -0.14 -16.10
CA SER A 89 -20.14 -1.11 -17.21
C SER A 89 -18.67 -1.41 -17.47
N GLY A 90 -17.80 -0.41 -17.38
CA GLY A 90 -16.36 -0.57 -17.51
C GLY A 90 -15.74 -1.36 -16.34
N THR A 91 -16.26 -1.19 -15.12
CA THR A 91 -15.81 -1.97 -13.95
C THR A 91 -16.10 -3.45 -14.12
N VAL A 92 -17.28 -3.81 -14.63
CA VAL A 92 -17.63 -5.21 -14.93
C VAL A 92 -16.64 -5.81 -15.92
N LYS A 93 -16.36 -5.12 -17.03
CA LYS A 93 -15.37 -5.58 -18.03
C LYS A 93 -13.97 -5.74 -17.46
N ASN A 94 -13.56 -4.85 -16.56
CA ASN A 94 -12.26 -4.94 -15.90
C ASN A 94 -12.16 -6.18 -15.01
N ILE A 95 -13.22 -6.49 -14.24
CA ILE A 95 -13.31 -7.70 -13.40
C ILE A 95 -13.28 -8.95 -14.28
N GLU A 96 -14.10 -9.00 -15.33
CA GLU A 96 -14.15 -10.13 -16.27
C GLU A 96 -12.78 -10.40 -16.89
N ALA A 97 -12.08 -9.36 -17.37
CA ALA A 97 -10.75 -9.50 -17.97
C ALA A 97 -9.70 -10.07 -17.01
N LEU A 98 -9.75 -9.67 -15.72
CA LEU A 98 -8.84 -10.20 -14.70
C LEU A 98 -9.18 -11.65 -14.32
N ILE A 99 -10.46 -12.02 -14.28
CA ILE A 99 -10.91 -13.39 -14.06
C ILE A 99 -10.49 -14.29 -15.23
N GLU A 100 -10.75 -13.86 -16.47
CA GLU A 100 -10.35 -14.60 -17.68
C GLU A 100 -8.82 -14.80 -17.76
N ALA A 101 -8.05 -13.85 -17.28
CA ALA A 101 -6.60 -13.94 -17.17
C ALA A 101 -6.11 -14.79 -15.98
N GLY A 102 -6.99 -15.30 -15.13
CA GLY A 102 -6.64 -16.12 -13.97
C GLY A 102 -5.88 -15.37 -12.87
N LEU A 103 -6.15 -14.07 -12.69
CA LEU A 103 -5.43 -13.19 -11.76
C LEU A 103 -6.11 -13.05 -10.39
N GLY A 104 -7.04 -13.91 -10.03
CA GLY A 104 -7.58 -14.02 -8.67
C GLY A 104 -6.61 -14.77 -7.74
N GLY A 105 -6.58 -14.41 -6.45
CA GLY A 105 -5.76 -15.11 -5.45
C GLY A 105 -4.26 -15.12 -5.76
N MET A 106 -3.71 -14.02 -6.26
CA MET A 106 -2.30 -13.97 -6.70
C MET A 106 -1.31 -14.45 -5.64
N THR A 107 -1.50 -14.10 -4.38
CA THR A 107 -0.60 -14.45 -3.28
C THR A 107 -0.95 -15.78 -2.62
N LEU A 108 -2.16 -16.29 -2.84
CA LEU A 108 -2.66 -17.50 -2.20
C LEU A 108 -1.88 -18.76 -2.61
N PRO A 109 -1.71 -19.72 -1.68
CA PRO A 109 -1.12 -21.01 -1.98
C PRO A 109 -1.84 -21.75 -3.10
N ARG A 110 -1.11 -22.56 -3.88
CA ARG A 110 -1.64 -23.38 -4.98
C ARG A 110 -2.73 -24.35 -4.54
N LYS A 111 -2.67 -24.86 -3.30
CA LYS A 111 -3.72 -25.73 -2.73
C LYS A 111 -5.11 -25.10 -2.62
N TYR A 112 -5.19 -23.77 -2.80
CA TYR A 112 -6.44 -23.01 -2.88
C TYR A 112 -6.63 -22.37 -4.27
N ASP A 113 -6.06 -22.99 -5.30
CA ASP A 113 -6.09 -22.53 -6.68
C ASP A 113 -5.44 -21.14 -6.90
N GLY A 114 -4.56 -20.71 -5.98
CA GLY A 114 -3.82 -19.46 -6.08
C GLY A 114 -2.55 -19.56 -6.91
N LEU A 115 -1.98 -18.40 -7.26
CA LEU A 115 -0.75 -18.31 -8.06
C LEU A 115 0.53 -18.42 -7.22
N ASN A 116 0.43 -18.39 -5.91
CA ASN A 116 1.54 -18.44 -4.96
C ASN A 116 2.62 -17.36 -5.21
N MET A 117 2.22 -16.17 -5.66
CA MET A 117 3.17 -15.09 -5.93
C MET A 117 3.63 -14.38 -4.64
N PRO A 118 4.86 -13.84 -4.59
CA PRO A 118 5.32 -12.99 -3.50
C PRO A 118 4.49 -11.70 -3.39
N VAL A 119 4.45 -11.13 -2.19
CA VAL A 119 3.85 -9.80 -1.92
C VAL A 119 4.48 -8.71 -2.79
N THR A 120 5.79 -8.79 -3.05
CA THR A 120 6.50 -7.87 -3.96
C THR A 120 5.89 -7.89 -5.37
N CYS A 121 5.58 -9.07 -5.92
CA CYS A 121 4.94 -9.18 -7.24
C CYS A 121 3.49 -8.68 -7.22
N PHE A 122 2.76 -8.94 -6.15
CA PHE A 122 1.41 -8.41 -5.96
C PHE A 122 1.40 -6.88 -5.86
N ALA A 123 2.38 -6.30 -5.16
CA ALA A 123 2.56 -4.84 -5.13
C ALA A 123 2.86 -4.25 -6.53
N MET A 124 3.60 -4.96 -7.39
CA MET A 124 3.82 -4.57 -8.79
C MET A 124 2.52 -4.59 -9.59
N ALA A 125 1.70 -5.62 -9.40
CA ALA A 125 0.40 -5.72 -10.02
C ALA A 125 -0.54 -4.58 -9.55
N ASN A 126 -0.61 -4.30 -8.26
CA ASN A 126 -1.37 -3.17 -7.69
C ASN A 126 -0.90 -1.81 -8.26
N GLU A 127 0.41 -1.60 -8.38
CA GLU A 127 0.95 -0.38 -9.00
C GLU A 127 0.48 -0.22 -10.45
N MET A 128 0.49 -1.29 -11.25
CA MET A 128 0.04 -1.26 -12.65
C MET A 128 -1.47 -1.04 -12.76
N VAL A 129 -2.26 -1.71 -11.94
CA VAL A 129 -3.72 -1.52 -11.89
C VAL A 129 -4.07 -0.09 -11.48
N ALA A 130 -3.40 0.45 -10.46
CA ALA A 130 -3.61 1.82 -10.01
C ALA A 130 -3.15 2.88 -11.02
N ARG A 131 -2.07 2.60 -11.78
CA ARG A 131 -1.67 3.43 -12.92
C ARG A 131 -2.77 3.47 -14.00
N ALA A 132 -3.48 2.38 -14.21
CA ALA A 132 -4.60 2.30 -15.15
C ALA A 132 -5.85 3.00 -14.59
N ASP A 133 -6.28 2.62 -13.39
CA ASP A 133 -7.42 3.19 -12.67
C ASP A 133 -7.26 2.97 -11.15
N ALA A 134 -6.92 4.02 -10.42
CA ALA A 134 -6.78 3.98 -8.97
C ALA A 134 -8.10 3.66 -8.24
N GLY A 135 -9.24 3.99 -8.84
CA GLY A 135 -10.56 3.62 -8.31
C GLY A 135 -10.84 2.12 -8.44
N PHE A 136 -10.47 1.52 -9.56
CA PHE A 136 -10.62 0.08 -9.78
C PHE A 136 -9.67 -0.74 -8.91
N GLU A 137 -8.46 -0.25 -8.66
CA GLU A 137 -7.51 -0.92 -7.75
C GLU A 137 -8.12 -1.15 -6.37
N ASN A 138 -8.94 -0.24 -5.85
CA ASN A 138 -9.67 -0.43 -4.59
C ASN A 138 -10.66 -1.63 -4.58
N ILE A 139 -11.06 -2.14 -5.72
CA ILE A 139 -11.88 -3.35 -5.82
C ILE A 139 -10.97 -4.58 -5.90
N TRP A 140 -10.03 -4.55 -6.84
CA TRP A 140 -9.17 -5.67 -7.13
C TRP A 140 -8.14 -5.95 -6.03
N GLY A 141 -7.53 -4.91 -5.45
CA GLY A 141 -6.57 -5.02 -4.35
C GLY A 141 -7.13 -5.66 -3.09
N LEU A 142 -8.47 -5.63 -2.89
CA LEU A 142 -9.13 -6.27 -1.75
C LEU A 142 -9.05 -7.80 -1.75
N GLN A 143 -8.58 -8.45 -2.82
CA GLN A 143 -8.24 -9.88 -2.76
C GLN A 143 -7.21 -10.18 -1.65
N ASP A 144 -6.49 -9.16 -1.16
CA ASP A 144 -5.57 -9.26 -0.02
C ASP A 144 -6.29 -9.61 1.32
N CYS A 145 -7.62 -9.45 1.41
CA CYS A 145 -8.43 -10.00 2.50
C CYS A 145 -8.27 -11.51 2.65
N ALA A 146 -8.04 -12.21 1.54
CA ALA A 146 -7.82 -13.64 1.52
C ALA A 146 -6.52 -14.06 2.23
N GLU A 147 -5.49 -13.20 2.25
CA GLU A 147 -4.28 -13.45 3.04
C GLU A 147 -4.57 -13.50 4.54
N THR A 148 -5.46 -12.65 5.04
CA THR A 148 -5.89 -12.69 6.45
C THR A 148 -6.65 -13.98 6.77
N ILE A 149 -7.49 -14.46 5.84
CA ILE A 149 -8.16 -15.76 5.97
C ILE A 149 -7.11 -16.88 5.96
N ASN A 150 -6.15 -16.84 5.03
CA ASN A 150 -5.07 -17.82 4.94
C ASN A 150 -4.18 -17.86 6.18
N GLU A 151 -3.91 -16.72 6.80
CA GLU A 151 -3.04 -16.62 7.98
C GLU A 151 -3.74 -17.11 9.26
N PHE A 152 -5.04 -16.81 9.44
CA PHE A 152 -5.68 -16.95 10.75
C PHE A 152 -6.89 -17.89 10.83
N ALA A 153 -7.49 -18.27 9.71
CA ALA A 153 -8.66 -19.12 9.71
C ALA A 153 -8.32 -20.62 9.86
N SER A 154 -9.30 -21.42 10.27
CA SER A 154 -9.19 -22.88 10.24
C SER A 154 -9.11 -23.41 8.82
N GLU A 155 -8.57 -24.62 8.64
CA GLU A 155 -8.45 -25.25 7.31
C GLU A 155 -9.83 -25.42 6.62
N GLU A 156 -10.87 -25.71 7.39
CA GLU A 156 -12.24 -25.79 6.88
C GLU A 156 -12.70 -24.47 6.26
N ILE A 157 -12.45 -23.35 6.94
CA ILE A 157 -12.79 -22.00 6.46
C ILE A 157 -11.95 -21.66 5.23
N LYS A 158 -10.65 -21.95 5.24
CA LYS A 158 -9.75 -21.73 4.10
C LYS A 158 -10.25 -22.46 2.86
N MET A 159 -10.55 -23.74 2.97
CA MET A 159 -11.06 -24.55 1.87
C MET A 159 -12.43 -24.09 1.35
N LYS A 160 -13.24 -23.45 2.20
CA LYS A 160 -14.54 -22.90 1.79
C LYS A 160 -14.42 -21.60 1.00
N PHE A 161 -13.51 -20.70 1.40
CA PHE A 161 -13.50 -19.33 0.91
C PHE A 161 -12.34 -19.00 -0.05
N LEU A 162 -11.14 -19.53 0.18
CA LEU A 162 -9.96 -19.13 -0.62
C LEU A 162 -10.05 -19.53 -2.10
N PRO A 163 -10.53 -20.75 -2.48
CA PRO A 163 -10.71 -21.08 -3.88
C PRO A 163 -11.68 -20.16 -4.62
N ARG A 164 -12.67 -19.62 -3.90
CA ARG A 164 -13.65 -18.66 -4.45
C ARG A 164 -12.99 -17.31 -4.80
N VAL A 165 -12.08 -16.84 -3.93
CA VAL A 165 -11.30 -15.62 -4.22
C VAL A 165 -10.35 -15.87 -5.39
N SER A 166 -9.71 -17.05 -5.45
CA SER A 166 -8.86 -17.43 -6.61
C SER A 166 -9.67 -17.50 -7.91
N ALA A 167 -10.95 -17.87 -7.84
CA ALA A 167 -11.88 -17.85 -8.97
C ALA A 167 -12.42 -16.45 -9.32
N GLY A 168 -12.06 -15.40 -8.56
CA GLY A 168 -12.39 -14.01 -8.86
C GLY A 168 -13.57 -13.43 -8.06
N GLU A 169 -14.09 -14.14 -7.03
CA GLU A 169 -15.06 -13.52 -6.11
C GLU A 169 -14.41 -12.35 -5.36
N THR A 170 -15.15 -11.26 -5.27
CA THR A 170 -14.65 -9.99 -4.70
C THR A 170 -14.72 -9.97 -3.18
N CYS A 171 -13.81 -9.21 -2.56
CA CYS A 171 -13.74 -9.08 -1.12
C CYS A 171 -14.13 -7.68 -0.63
N ALA A 172 -14.42 -7.57 0.68
CA ALA A 172 -14.59 -6.31 1.40
C ALA A 172 -14.01 -6.39 2.82
N MET A 173 -13.64 -5.21 3.38
CA MET A 173 -13.20 -5.04 4.77
C MET A 173 -14.21 -4.17 5.52
N ASP A 174 -15.12 -4.80 6.26
CA ASP A 174 -16.20 -4.11 6.97
C ASP A 174 -15.74 -3.72 8.38
N LEU A 175 -14.85 -2.72 8.46
CA LEU A 175 -14.24 -2.29 9.72
C LEU A 175 -14.89 -1.04 10.29
N THR A 176 -14.95 0.03 9.52
CA THR A 176 -15.29 1.39 9.94
C THR A 176 -16.79 1.55 10.23
N GLU A 177 -17.12 2.35 11.26
CA GLU A 177 -18.46 2.79 11.61
C GLU A 177 -18.55 4.32 11.65
N PRO A 178 -19.75 4.94 11.68
CA PRO A 178 -19.88 6.40 11.69
C PRO A 178 -19.05 7.09 12.78
N ASP A 179 -18.94 6.50 13.97
CA ASP A 179 -18.22 7.04 15.13
C ASP A 179 -16.91 6.29 15.45
N ALA A 180 -16.49 5.35 14.60
CA ALA A 180 -15.29 4.52 14.80
C ALA A 180 -14.51 4.37 13.50
N GLY A 181 -13.69 5.37 13.16
CA GLY A 181 -12.78 5.37 12.01
C GLY A 181 -11.33 5.14 12.41
N SER A 182 -10.64 6.18 12.89
CA SER A 182 -9.26 6.06 13.39
C SER A 182 -9.17 5.21 14.65
N ASP A 183 -10.16 5.28 15.53
CA ASP A 183 -10.29 4.43 16.71
C ASP A 183 -11.26 3.27 16.44
N LEU A 184 -10.74 2.19 15.86
CA LEU A 184 -11.50 0.96 15.64
C LEU A 184 -11.83 0.22 16.97
N GLY A 185 -11.21 0.57 18.08
CA GLY A 185 -11.56 0.04 19.40
C GLY A 185 -13.00 0.38 19.82
N ALA A 186 -13.53 1.48 19.29
CA ALA A 186 -14.88 1.97 19.54
C ALA A 186 -15.98 1.31 18.69
N VAL A 187 -15.67 0.37 17.81
CA VAL A 187 -16.64 -0.37 16.97
C VAL A 187 -17.73 -1.02 17.82
N MET A 188 -18.97 -0.84 17.41
CA MET A 188 -20.17 -1.26 18.16
C MET A 188 -21.07 -2.25 17.40
N LEU A 189 -20.82 -2.57 16.13
CA LEU A 189 -21.55 -3.61 15.40
C LEU A 189 -21.55 -4.89 16.24
N LYS A 190 -22.73 -5.41 16.58
CA LYS A 190 -22.91 -6.52 17.51
C LYS A 190 -22.85 -7.85 16.76
N ALA A 191 -22.12 -8.82 17.31
CA ALA A 191 -22.18 -10.22 16.93
C ALA A 191 -22.70 -11.04 18.12
N SER A 192 -23.81 -11.76 17.93
CA SER A 192 -24.44 -12.62 18.94
C SER A 192 -24.42 -14.05 18.45
N TRP A 193 -24.09 -15.01 19.33
CA TRP A 193 -24.16 -16.42 19.02
C TRP A 193 -25.61 -16.91 18.99
N ASP A 194 -26.00 -17.58 17.93
CA ASP A 194 -27.29 -18.22 17.75
C ASP A 194 -27.12 -19.74 18.02
N GLU A 195 -27.63 -20.18 19.16
CA GLU A 195 -27.48 -21.58 19.61
C GLU A 195 -28.24 -22.59 18.75
N GLU A 196 -29.36 -22.18 18.15
CA GLU A 196 -30.16 -23.06 17.29
C GLU A 196 -29.52 -23.21 15.91
N ALA A 197 -29.13 -22.11 15.30
CA ALA A 197 -28.51 -22.09 13.97
C ALA A 197 -27.01 -22.39 13.97
N LYS A 198 -26.36 -22.45 15.17
CA LYS A 198 -24.92 -22.65 15.34
C LYS A 198 -24.08 -21.68 14.52
N THR A 199 -24.46 -20.42 14.51
CA THR A 199 -23.79 -19.35 13.76
C THR A 199 -23.78 -18.04 14.53
N TRP A 200 -22.89 -17.12 14.16
CA TRP A 200 -22.94 -15.75 14.67
C TRP A 200 -23.96 -14.93 13.87
N ARG A 201 -24.65 -13.99 14.55
CA ARG A 201 -25.59 -13.07 13.94
C ARG A 201 -25.11 -11.65 14.11
N LEU A 202 -24.91 -10.97 12.96
CA LEU A 202 -24.43 -9.59 12.90
C LEU A 202 -25.62 -8.62 12.88
N ASN A 203 -25.54 -7.57 13.72
CA ASN A 203 -26.55 -6.50 13.77
C ASN A 203 -25.87 -5.15 13.99
N GLY A 204 -26.19 -4.17 13.14
CA GLY A 204 -25.66 -2.82 13.21
C GLY A 204 -25.41 -2.18 11.85
N CYS A 205 -24.50 -1.21 11.81
CA CYS A 205 -24.20 -0.45 10.61
C CYS A 205 -22.69 -0.30 10.44
N LYS A 206 -22.22 -0.45 9.20
CA LYS A 206 -20.87 -0.11 8.77
C LYS A 206 -20.91 1.03 7.77
N ARG A 207 -19.89 1.89 7.74
CA ARG A 207 -19.84 3.05 6.85
C ARG A 207 -18.47 3.24 6.22
N PHE A 208 -18.46 3.85 5.05
CA PHE A 208 -17.24 4.06 4.23
C PHE A 208 -16.56 2.74 3.79
N ILE A 209 -17.36 1.69 3.59
CA ILE A 209 -16.84 0.37 3.22
C ILE A 209 -16.58 0.30 1.72
N THR A 210 -15.33 0.21 1.37
CA THR A 210 -14.88 0.00 0.00
C THR A 210 -15.36 -1.37 -0.48
N ASN A 211 -16.01 -1.39 -1.64
CA ASN A 211 -16.61 -2.59 -2.23
C ASN A 211 -17.51 -3.36 -1.24
N GLY A 212 -18.29 -2.63 -0.43
CA GLY A 212 -19.03 -3.20 0.71
C GLY A 212 -20.11 -4.24 0.35
N ASP A 213 -20.46 -4.38 -0.93
CA ASP A 213 -21.31 -5.46 -1.45
C ASP A 213 -20.49 -6.61 -2.08
N GLY A 214 -19.21 -6.73 -1.71
CA GLY A 214 -18.33 -7.82 -2.13
C GLY A 214 -18.87 -9.20 -1.72
N ASP A 215 -18.45 -10.23 -2.44
CA ASP A 215 -18.94 -11.61 -2.24
C ASP A 215 -18.56 -12.18 -0.87
N ILE A 216 -17.37 -11.78 -0.37
CA ILE A 216 -16.80 -12.24 0.91
C ILE A 216 -16.32 -11.03 1.69
N SER A 217 -16.87 -10.81 2.89
CA SER A 217 -16.47 -9.68 3.76
C SER A 217 -15.78 -10.14 5.03
N LEU A 218 -14.66 -9.49 5.38
CA LEU A 218 -14.07 -9.56 6.71
C LEU A 218 -14.71 -8.49 7.59
N VAL A 219 -15.45 -8.88 8.61
CA VAL A 219 -16.25 -8.00 9.47
C VAL A 219 -15.66 -7.92 10.86
N LEU A 220 -15.29 -6.72 11.31
CA LEU A 220 -14.94 -6.47 12.71
C LEU A 220 -16.20 -6.22 13.52
N ALA A 221 -16.47 -7.08 14.52
CA ALA A 221 -17.68 -6.99 15.32
C ALA A 221 -17.43 -7.27 16.80
N ARG A 222 -18.31 -6.74 17.66
CA ARG A 222 -18.26 -6.92 19.10
C ARG A 222 -18.97 -8.22 19.50
N THR A 223 -18.18 -9.19 19.94
CA THR A 223 -18.65 -10.51 20.40
C THR A 223 -18.80 -10.57 21.93
N GLU A 224 -18.23 -9.61 22.67
CA GLU A 224 -18.24 -9.58 24.14
C GLU A 224 -19.20 -8.49 24.64
N GLU A 225 -20.26 -8.89 25.30
CA GLU A 225 -21.22 -7.95 25.91
C GLU A 225 -20.55 -7.12 27.03
N GLY A 226 -20.96 -5.86 27.16
CA GLY A 226 -20.47 -4.95 28.19
C GLY A 226 -19.07 -4.37 27.95
N THR A 227 -18.35 -4.77 26.89
CA THR A 227 -17.07 -4.19 26.55
C THR A 227 -17.22 -2.98 25.62
N LYS A 228 -16.25 -2.04 25.69
CA LYS A 228 -16.20 -0.83 24.86
C LYS A 228 -14.82 -0.59 24.24
N ASP A 229 -13.92 -1.54 24.35
CA ASP A 229 -12.53 -1.45 23.88
C ASP A 229 -12.19 -2.59 22.89
N ALA A 230 -10.95 -2.61 22.43
CA ALA A 230 -10.42 -3.58 21.49
C ALA A 230 -10.59 -5.05 21.93
N ARG A 231 -10.60 -5.30 23.24
CA ARG A 231 -10.69 -6.66 23.82
C ARG A 231 -12.04 -7.32 23.65
N GLY A 232 -13.06 -6.56 23.25
CA GLY A 232 -14.40 -7.10 22.98
C GLY A 232 -14.63 -7.45 21.50
N LEU A 233 -13.64 -7.23 20.63
CA LEU A 233 -13.77 -7.31 19.17
C LEU A 233 -13.19 -8.61 18.61
N SER A 234 -13.95 -9.22 17.72
CA SER A 234 -13.56 -10.42 16.96
C SER A 234 -13.69 -10.17 15.46
N MET A 235 -12.96 -10.96 14.67
CA MET A 235 -13.06 -10.96 13.21
C MET A 235 -14.01 -12.07 12.76
N LEU A 236 -14.94 -11.75 11.87
CA LEU A 236 -15.87 -12.69 11.28
C LEU A 236 -15.83 -12.62 9.76
N ILE A 237 -16.18 -13.71 9.08
CA ILE A 237 -16.43 -13.75 7.64
C ILE A 237 -17.93 -13.72 7.43
N TYR A 238 -18.40 -12.78 6.61
CA TYR A 238 -19.74 -12.76 6.05
C TYR A 238 -19.69 -13.19 4.59
N ASP A 239 -20.56 -14.11 4.21
CA ASP A 239 -20.80 -14.56 2.83
C ASP A 239 -22.06 -13.88 2.31
N LYS A 240 -21.95 -13.11 1.22
CA LYS A 240 -23.07 -12.40 0.61
C LYS A 240 -24.24 -13.31 0.26
N ARG A 241 -23.97 -14.58 -0.06
CA ARG A 241 -24.96 -15.61 -0.38
C ARG A 241 -25.93 -15.91 0.77
N ASP A 242 -25.49 -15.67 2.01
CA ASP A 242 -26.27 -15.91 3.22
C ASP A 242 -27.31 -14.81 3.50
N GLY A 243 -27.20 -13.64 2.85
CA GLY A 243 -28.10 -12.51 2.99
C GLY A 243 -28.04 -11.82 4.36
N GLY A 244 -28.99 -10.93 4.63
CA GLY A 244 -29.05 -10.19 5.90
C GLY A 244 -28.26 -8.88 5.92
N VAL A 245 -27.55 -8.54 4.84
CA VAL A 245 -26.86 -7.25 4.66
C VAL A 245 -27.50 -6.48 3.50
N LYS A 246 -27.66 -5.18 3.68
CA LYS A 246 -28.20 -4.26 2.68
C LYS A 246 -27.27 -3.09 2.48
N VAL A 247 -27.05 -2.70 1.25
CA VAL A 247 -26.42 -1.43 0.89
C VAL A 247 -27.46 -0.32 1.01
N ARG A 248 -27.32 0.51 2.06
CA ARG A 248 -28.22 1.66 2.24
C ARG A 248 -27.96 2.75 1.22
N ARG A 249 -26.67 2.99 0.92
CA ARG A 249 -26.22 3.95 -0.09
C ARG A 249 -24.77 3.75 -0.46
N ILE A 250 -24.38 4.29 -1.61
CA ILE A 250 -23.00 4.51 -2.01
C ILE A 250 -22.67 5.99 -1.75
N GLU A 251 -21.50 6.25 -1.15
CA GLU A 251 -21.05 7.61 -0.83
C GLU A 251 -20.69 8.39 -2.11
N ASN A 252 -21.14 9.63 -2.20
CA ASN A 252 -20.75 10.55 -3.27
C ASN A 252 -19.38 11.15 -2.95
N LYS A 253 -18.34 10.70 -3.64
CA LYS A 253 -16.93 11.00 -3.33
C LYS A 253 -16.34 12.06 -4.25
N LEU A 254 -15.24 12.67 -3.80
CA LEU A 254 -14.40 13.57 -4.59
C LEU A 254 -13.78 12.85 -5.79
N GLY A 255 -13.10 11.72 -5.53
CA GLY A 255 -12.41 10.87 -6.50
C GLY A 255 -12.67 9.39 -6.26
N ILE A 256 -11.91 8.52 -6.95
CA ILE A 256 -12.05 7.06 -6.94
C ILE A 256 -13.51 6.63 -7.10
N LYS A 257 -14.22 7.28 -8.02
CA LYS A 257 -15.67 7.16 -8.12
C LYS A 257 -16.13 5.81 -8.64
N GLY A 258 -15.30 5.12 -9.41
CA GLY A 258 -15.56 3.77 -9.90
C GLY A 258 -15.68 2.72 -8.81
N SER A 259 -15.05 2.96 -7.65
CA SER A 259 -15.15 2.08 -6.48
C SER A 259 -16.39 2.39 -5.65
N PRO A 260 -17.29 1.43 -5.38
CA PRO A 260 -18.43 1.64 -4.49
C PRO A 260 -17.94 1.72 -3.04
N THR A 261 -18.16 2.87 -2.41
CA THR A 261 -17.93 3.05 -0.96
C THR A 261 -19.28 3.06 -0.27
N CYS A 262 -19.58 2.00 0.47
CA CYS A 262 -20.93 1.68 0.92
C CYS A 262 -21.18 2.07 2.38
N GLU A 263 -22.43 2.39 2.68
CA GLU A 263 -23.03 2.30 4.00
C GLU A 263 -23.86 1.01 4.06
N LEU A 264 -23.49 0.10 4.97
CA LEU A 264 -24.08 -1.23 5.10
C LEU A 264 -24.96 -1.32 6.36
N VAL A 265 -26.08 -2.00 6.24
CA VAL A 265 -26.95 -2.35 7.36
C VAL A 265 -27.01 -3.87 7.50
N PHE A 266 -26.54 -4.35 8.63
CA PHE A 266 -26.59 -5.75 9.04
C PHE A 266 -27.87 -5.99 9.85
N ASN A 267 -28.69 -6.93 9.40
CA ASN A 267 -29.91 -7.32 10.06
C ASN A 267 -29.93 -8.84 10.22
N ASN A 268 -29.49 -9.31 11.37
CA ASN A 268 -29.41 -10.73 11.71
C ASN A 268 -28.60 -11.56 10.70
N ALA A 269 -27.58 -10.93 10.08
CA ALA A 269 -26.76 -11.55 9.04
C ALA A 269 -25.89 -12.67 9.63
N PRO A 270 -25.91 -13.89 9.06
CA PRO A 270 -25.07 -14.98 9.55
C PRO A 270 -23.60 -14.75 9.22
N ALA A 271 -22.71 -15.17 10.13
CA ALA A 271 -21.28 -15.01 9.94
C ALA A 271 -20.49 -16.11 10.66
N THR A 272 -19.26 -16.36 10.17
CA THR A 272 -18.35 -17.37 10.69
C THR A 272 -17.17 -16.69 11.39
N LEU A 273 -16.80 -17.13 12.59
CA LEU A 273 -15.66 -16.59 13.34
C LEU A 273 -14.32 -16.97 12.67
N VAL A 274 -13.43 -16.02 12.53
CA VAL A 274 -12.04 -16.23 12.09
C VAL A 274 -11.13 -16.30 13.31
N GLY A 275 -10.41 -17.41 13.45
CA GLY A 275 -9.47 -17.61 14.54
C GLY A 275 -10.14 -17.53 15.93
N ASP A 276 -9.47 -16.88 16.87
CA ASP A 276 -9.92 -16.79 18.27
C ASP A 276 -10.76 -15.53 18.52
N ARG A 277 -11.76 -15.66 19.40
CA ARG A 277 -12.53 -14.52 19.92
C ARG A 277 -11.60 -13.51 20.59
N LYS A 278 -11.98 -12.24 20.57
CA LYS A 278 -11.26 -11.10 21.20
C LYS A 278 -9.93 -10.73 20.54
N MET A 279 -9.50 -11.47 19.52
CA MET A 279 -8.27 -11.20 18.78
C MET A 279 -8.49 -10.35 17.53
N GLY A 280 -9.74 -9.97 17.22
CA GLY A 280 -10.12 -9.31 15.99
C GLY A 280 -9.30 -8.06 15.69
N LEU A 281 -9.29 -7.07 16.59
CA LEU A 281 -8.53 -5.83 16.37
C LEU A 281 -7.04 -5.98 16.67
N ILE A 282 -6.71 -6.56 17.82
CA ILE A 282 -5.33 -6.55 18.33
C ILE A 282 -4.36 -7.44 17.54
N LYS A 283 -4.87 -8.38 16.74
CA LYS A 283 -4.05 -9.28 15.93
C LYS A 283 -4.47 -9.25 14.46
N TYR A 284 -5.71 -9.61 14.15
CA TYR A 284 -6.13 -9.88 12.77
C TYR A 284 -6.29 -8.60 11.94
N VAL A 285 -6.95 -7.57 12.48
CA VAL A 285 -7.06 -6.27 11.81
C VAL A 285 -5.69 -5.59 11.68
N MET A 286 -4.80 -5.74 12.66
CA MET A 286 -3.46 -5.13 12.56
C MET A 286 -2.64 -5.75 11.42
N SER A 287 -2.72 -7.08 11.20
CA SER A 287 -2.08 -7.74 10.05
C SER A 287 -2.71 -7.28 8.74
N LEU A 288 -4.05 -7.28 8.65
CA LEU A 288 -4.82 -6.80 7.49
C LEU A 288 -4.49 -5.34 7.14
N MET A 289 -4.43 -4.46 8.13
CA MET A 289 -4.11 -3.04 7.93
C MET A 289 -2.68 -2.81 7.46
N ASN A 290 -1.70 -3.62 7.88
CA ASN A 290 -0.33 -3.51 7.39
C ASN A 290 -0.24 -3.94 5.90
N ALA A 291 -0.97 -4.97 5.50
CA ALA A 291 -1.08 -5.36 4.10
C ALA A 291 -1.77 -4.26 3.27
N ALA A 292 -2.90 -3.74 3.74
CA ALA A 292 -3.62 -2.63 3.10
C ALA A 292 -2.74 -1.36 2.95
N ARG A 293 -1.93 -1.00 3.97
CA ARG A 293 -0.99 0.14 3.88
C ARG A 293 0.05 -0.03 2.77
N LEU A 294 0.55 -1.25 2.58
CA LEU A 294 1.45 -1.57 1.48
C LEU A 294 0.73 -1.47 0.12
N GLY A 295 -0.52 -1.98 0.03
CA GLY A 295 -1.39 -1.82 -1.13
C GLY A 295 -1.60 -0.35 -1.50
N ILE A 296 -1.93 0.52 -0.51
CA ILE A 296 -2.07 1.97 -0.74
C ILE A 296 -0.75 2.62 -1.16
N SER A 297 0.38 2.11 -0.70
CA SER A 297 1.68 2.59 -1.18
C SER A 297 1.89 2.28 -2.67
N ALA A 298 1.51 1.07 -3.11
CA ALA A 298 1.53 0.66 -4.51
C ALA A 298 0.54 1.48 -5.35
N GLN A 299 -0.69 1.64 -4.87
CA GLN A 299 -1.73 2.45 -5.50
C GLN A 299 -1.28 3.91 -5.70
N SER A 300 -0.71 4.51 -4.66
CA SER A 300 -0.18 5.88 -4.70
C SER A 300 0.96 6.03 -5.69
N THR A 301 1.87 5.05 -5.75
CA THR A 301 3.00 5.03 -6.69
C THR A 301 2.52 4.87 -8.13
N GLY A 302 1.53 4.00 -8.38
CA GLY A 302 0.90 3.84 -9.69
C GLY A 302 0.21 5.13 -10.16
N LEU A 303 -0.46 5.83 -9.26
CA LEU A 303 -1.07 7.12 -9.56
C LEU A 303 0.00 8.20 -9.86
N CYS A 304 1.12 8.23 -9.12
CA CYS A 304 2.27 9.11 -9.44
C CYS A 304 2.76 8.87 -10.86
N GLU A 305 2.94 7.60 -11.24
CA GLU A 305 3.39 7.20 -12.58
C GLU A 305 2.41 7.68 -13.66
N ALA A 306 1.10 7.47 -13.47
CA ALA A 306 0.07 7.95 -14.38
C ALA A 306 0.11 9.47 -14.55
N ALA A 307 0.12 10.21 -13.43
CA ALA A 307 0.13 11.67 -13.45
C ALA A 307 1.40 12.27 -14.08
N TYR A 308 2.55 11.65 -13.82
CA TYR A 308 3.82 12.03 -14.43
C TYR A 308 3.82 11.79 -15.95
N ARG A 309 3.37 10.62 -16.41
CA ARG A 309 3.33 10.30 -17.85
C ARG A 309 2.38 11.20 -18.62
N GLU A 310 1.20 11.50 -18.07
CA GLU A 310 0.26 12.45 -18.65
C GLU A 310 0.88 13.85 -18.79
N ALA A 311 1.51 14.35 -17.72
CA ALA A 311 2.19 15.65 -17.73
C ALA A 311 3.36 15.69 -18.74
N LEU A 312 4.17 14.63 -18.79
CA LEU A 312 5.30 14.52 -19.70
C LEU A 312 4.84 14.54 -21.15
N LYS A 313 3.83 13.73 -21.51
CA LYS A 313 3.24 13.67 -22.83
C LYS A 313 2.71 15.06 -23.24
N TYR A 314 1.90 15.65 -22.41
CA TYR A 314 1.34 16.98 -22.69
C TYR A 314 2.43 18.03 -22.88
N ALA A 315 3.47 18.05 -22.04
CA ALA A 315 4.56 19.02 -22.14
C ALA A 315 5.43 18.84 -23.39
N GLN A 316 5.50 17.62 -23.96
CA GLN A 316 6.19 17.35 -25.22
C GLN A 316 5.39 17.81 -26.43
N GLU A 317 4.06 17.69 -26.40
CA GLU A 317 3.16 18.00 -27.51
C GLU A 317 2.71 19.48 -27.52
N ARG A 318 2.49 20.08 -26.35
CA ARG A 318 1.98 21.45 -26.21
C ARG A 318 3.02 22.49 -26.56
N GLU A 319 2.76 23.29 -27.57
CA GLU A 319 3.64 24.41 -27.96
C GLU A 319 3.14 25.76 -27.43
N GLN A 320 4.06 26.56 -26.90
CA GLN A 320 3.87 27.97 -26.59
C GLN A 320 5.17 28.74 -26.90
N PHE A 321 5.03 30.00 -27.32
CA PHE A 321 6.17 30.85 -27.71
C PHE A 321 7.10 30.16 -28.72
N GLY A 322 6.52 29.41 -29.67
CA GLY A 322 7.23 28.78 -30.78
C GLY A 322 8.04 27.52 -30.44
N LYS A 323 7.79 26.88 -29.27
CA LYS A 323 8.43 25.61 -28.89
C LYS A 323 7.57 24.81 -27.91
N PRO A 324 7.78 23.47 -27.84
CA PRO A 324 7.15 22.63 -26.81
C PRO A 324 7.45 23.13 -25.40
N ILE A 325 6.43 23.10 -24.52
CA ILE A 325 6.57 23.68 -23.17
C ILE A 325 7.60 22.95 -22.30
N ILE A 326 7.92 21.69 -22.57
CA ILE A 326 9.01 20.97 -21.92
C ILE A 326 10.39 21.67 -22.08
N LYS A 327 10.55 22.53 -23.11
CA LYS A 327 11.79 23.30 -23.35
C LYS A 327 11.94 24.52 -22.43
N PHE A 328 10.95 24.82 -21.59
CA PHE A 328 11.06 25.87 -20.58
C PHE A 328 11.62 25.28 -19.28
N ALA A 329 12.64 25.93 -18.71
CA ALA A 329 13.35 25.44 -17.55
C ALA A 329 12.41 25.15 -16.35
N ALA A 330 11.45 26.04 -16.08
CA ALA A 330 10.48 25.85 -15.01
C ALA A 330 9.59 24.60 -15.20
N VAL A 331 9.12 24.32 -16.42
CA VAL A 331 8.33 23.12 -16.73
C VAL A 331 9.19 21.86 -16.64
N SER A 332 10.40 21.91 -17.18
CA SER A 332 11.35 20.80 -17.12
C SER A 332 11.74 20.47 -15.66
N GLU A 333 11.93 21.47 -14.82
CA GLU A 333 12.20 21.28 -13.39
C GLU A 333 11.03 20.60 -12.67
N MET A 334 9.78 21.01 -12.92
CA MET A 334 8.60 20.34 -12.36
C MET A 334 8.54 18.87 -12.76
N LEU A 335 8.67 18.56 -14.06
CA LEU A 335 8.66 17.18 -14.57
C LEU A 335 9.76 16.32 -13.92
N LYS A 336 10.98 16.87 -13.78
CA LYS A 336 12.09 16.16 -13.17
C LYS A 336 11.90 15.92 -11.65
N ASN A 337 11.24 16.83 -10.96
CA ASN A 337 10.85 16.62 -9.57
C ASN A 337 9.74 15.58 -9.42
N MET A 338 8.75 15.55 -10.34
CA MET A 338 7.72 14.52 -10.39
C MET A 338 8.34 13.13 -10.60
N GLU A 339 9.24 12.99 -11.59
CA GLU A 339 10.01 11.77 -11.86
C GLU A 339 10.77 11.30 -10.62
N ALA A 340 11.54 12.18 -9.99
CA ALA A 340 12.35 11.85 -8.82
C ALA A 340 11.51 11.40 -7.61
N LYS A 341 10.37 12.03 -7.36
CA LYS A 341 9.43 11.63 -6.29
C LYS A 341 8.77 10.27 -6.59
N THR A 342 8.38 10.03 -7.84
CA THR A 342 7.81 8.74 -8.27
C THR A 342 8.81 7.60 -8.09
N LEU A 343 10.06 7.81 -8.48
CA LEU A 343 11.13 6.83 -8.31
C LEU A 343 11.49 6.60 -6.84
N ALA A 344 11.50 7.64 -6.01
CA ALA A 344 11.74 7.51 -4.58
C ALA A 344 10.61 6.75 -3.86
N SER A 345 9.35 7.03 -4.24
CA SER A 345 8.18 6.29 -3.76
C SER A 345 8.29 4.80 -4.10
N ARG A 346 8.60 4.51 -5.36
CA ARG A 346 8.77 3.13 -5.88
C ARG A 346 9.92 2.41 -5.19
N ALA A 347 11.05 3.07 -5.01
CA ALA A 347 12.21 2.52 -4.31
C ALA A 347 11.88 2.10 -2.87
N LEU A 348 11.18 2.96 -2.11
CA LEU A 348 10.75 2.66 -0.74
C LEU A 348 9.68 1.57 -0.70
N LEU A 349 8.72 1.58 -1.63
CA LEU A 349 7.67 0.56 -1.76
C LEU A 349 8.26 -0.84 -1.90
N TYR A 350 9.16 -1.05 -2.86
CA TYR A 350 9.69 -2.38 -3.12
C TYR A 350 10.74 -2.82 -2.12
N GLU A 351 11.46 -1.91 -1.49
CA GLU A 351 12.31 -2.25 -0.34
C GLU A 351 11.43 -2.78 0.82
N THR A 352 10.32 -2.09 1.11
CA THR A 352 9.35 -2.50 2.13
C THR A 352 8.70 -3.84 1.79
N ALA A 353 8.24 -4.03 0.55
CA ALA A 353 7.58 -5.25 0.10
C ALA A 353 8.48 -6.48 0.27
N ARG A 354 9.78 -6.36 -0.06
CA ARG A 354 10.75 -7.44 0.15
C ARG A 354 10.96 -7.80 1.63
N PHE A 355 10.96 -6.81 2.52
CA PHE A 355 11.04 -7.07 3.96
C PHE A 355 9.79 -7.79 4.47
N VAL A 356 8.61 -7.38 3.99
CA VAL A 356 7.33 -8.03 4.30
C VAL A 356 7.31 -9.47 3.79
N ASP A 357 7.78 -9.72 2.56
CA ASP A 357 7.85 -11.08 1.99
C ASP A 357 8.66 -12.02 2.87
N ILE A 358 9.91 -11.66 3.19
CA ILE A 358 10.79 -12.53 3.98
C ILE A 358 10.19 -12.80 5.36
N TYR A 359 9.69 -11.76 6.04
CA TYR A 359 9.04 -11.91 7.34
C TYR A 359 7.83 -12.83 7.27
N LYS A 360 6.89 -12.58 6.34
CA LYS A 360 5.65 -13.37 6.22
C LYS A 360 5.94 -14.84 5.92
N GLN A 361 6.86 -15.13 4.99
CA GLN A 361 7.18 -16.52 4.65
C GLN A 361 7.81 -17.27 5.84
N LEU A 362 8.75 -16.66 6.55
CA LEU A 362 9.34 -17.26 7.76
C LEU A 362 8.30 -17.44 8.87
N ASN A 363 7.36 -16.50 9.01
CA ASN A 363 6.25 -16.61 9.94
C ASN A 363 5.33 -17.80 9.59
N HIS A 364 4.98 -17.99 8.31
CA HIS A 364 4.20 -19.15 7.85
C HIS A 364 4.94 -20.46 8.11
N ILE A 365 6.23 -20.53 7.77
CA ILE A 365 7.06 -21.72 8.03
C ILE A 365 7.11 -22.03 9.53
N SER A 366 7.15 -21.01 10.39
CA SER A 366 7.17 -21.17 11.86
C SER A 366 5.90 -21.84 12.43
N GLN A 367 4.79 -21.74 11.72
CA GLN A 367 3.53 -22.41 12.11
C GLN A 367 3.50 -23.90 11.75
N GLU A 368 4.34 -24.33 10.82
CA GLU A 368 4.40 -25.72 10.34
C GLU A 368 5.55 -26.50 10.98
N ARG A 369 6.68 -25.84 11.25
CA ARG A 369 7.86 -26.41 11.89
C ARG A 369 8.61 -25.40 12.74
N SER A 370 9.42 -25.89 13.66
CA SER A 370 10.37 -25.03 14.37
C SER A 370 11.40 -24.43 13.39
N LEU A 371 11.61 -23.12 13.48
CA LEU A 371 12.66 -22.44 12.71
C LEU A 371 14.04 -22.75 13.26
N GLU A 372 15.05 -22.81 12.38
CA GLU A 372 16.46 -22.84 12.76
C GLU A 372 16.88 -21.51 13.43
N SER A 373 18.04 -21.51 14.10
CA SER A 373 18.52 -20.33 14.83
C SER A 373 18.69 -19.10 13.93
N GLU A 374 19.24 -19.31 12.74
CA GLU A 374 19.44 -18.28 11.72
C GLU A 374 18.11 -17.77 11.16
N GLU A 375 17.18 -18.67 10.84
CA GLU A 375 15.82 -18.32 10.38
C GLU A 375 15.06 -17.49 11.42
N ARG A 376 15.20 -17.82 12.72
CA ARG A 376 14.58 -17.02 13.80
C ARG A 376 15.15 -15.61 13.90
N GLN A 377 16.48 -15.47 13.71
CA GLN A 377 17.11 -14.16 13.70
C GLN A 377 16.70 -13.35 12.46
N GLU A 378 16.68 -13.98 11.29
CA GLU A 378 16.23 -13.41 10.04
C GLU A 378 14.77 -12.93 10.15
N MET A 379 13.87 -13.78 10.67
CA MET A 379 12.47 -13.42 10.88
C MET A 379 12.31 -12.20 11.80
N LYS A 380 13.01 -12.16 12.94
CA LYS A 380 12.97 -11.02 13.86
C LYS A 380 13.48 -9.73 13.22
N PHE A 381 14.56 -9.84 12.45
CA PHE A 381 15.16 -8.70 11.75
C PHE A 381 14.18 -8.12 10.73
N TYR A 382 13.66 -8.96 9.82
CA TYR A 382 12.74 -8.49 8.78
C TYR A 382 11.37 -8.10 9.32
N ASN A 383 10.88 -8.71 10.42
CA ASN A 383 9.67 -8.25 11.09
C ASN A 383 9.81 -6.80 11.58
N ARG A 384 10.95 -6.47 12.22
CA ARG A 384 11.22 -5.11 12.70
C ARG A 384 11.29 -4.11 11.56
N LEU A 385 11.92 -4.49 10.44
CA LEU A 385 11.99 -3.63 9.24
C LEU A 385 10.62 -3.48 8.57
N ALA A 386 9.88 -4.56 8.37
CA ALA A 386 8.53 -4.53 7.80
C ALA A 386 7.60 -3.61 8.60
N ASP A 387 7.61 -3.74 9.94
CA ASP A 387 6.80 -2.91 10.85
C ASP A 387 7.19 -1.42 10.78
N GLY A 388 8.47 -1.12 10.69
CA GLY A 388 8.96 0.27 10.57
C GLY A 388 8.78 0.88 9.19
N PHE A 389 9.01 0.14 8.12
CA PHE A 389 9.00 0.67 6.76
C PHE A 389 7.60 0.79 6.16
N THR A 390 6.66 -0.06 6.53
CA THR A 390 5.27 0.00 6.04
C THR A 390 4.61 1.38 6.28
N PRO A 391 4.64 1.98 7.48
CA PRO A 391 4.10 3.33 7.67
C PRO A 391 4.87 4.40 6.89
N LEU A 392 6.21 4.29 6.73
CA LEU A 392 6.98 5.21 5.90
C LEU A 392 6.55 5.13 4.43
N ALA A 393 6.44 3.92 3.87
CA ALA A 393 6.04 3.72 2.48
C ALA A 393 4.67 4.32 2.21
N LYS A 394 3.67 4.04 3.08
CA LYS A 394 2.33 4.59 2.95
C LYS A 394 2.31 6.12 3.07
N MET A 395 3.04 6.68 4.04
CA MET A 395 3.10 8.12 4.24
C MET A 395 3.68 8.83 3.02
N PHE A 396 4.89 8.48 2.61
CA PHE A 396 5.58 9.17 1.52
C PHE A 396 4.90 8.97 0.16
N ALA A 397 4.49 7.74 -0.17
CA ALA A 397 3.81 7.46 -1.43
C ALA A 397 2.52 8.29 -1.56
N SER A 398 1.70 8.33 -0.51
CA SER A 398 0.43 9.06 -0.54
C SER A 398 0.58 10.59 -0.55
N GLU A 399 1.59 11.15 0.11
CA GLU A 399 1.90 12.58 0.01
C GLU A 399 2.44 12.92 -1.38
N TYR A 400 3.34 12.10 -1.94
CA TYR A 400 3.86 12.32 -3.29
C TYR A 400 2.78 12.15 -4.37
N ALA A 401 1.82 11.24 -4.20
CA ALA A 401 0.68 11.13 -5.13
C ALA A 401 -0.09 12.47 -5.23
N ASN A 402 -0.33 13.14 -4.09
CA ASN A 402 -0.98 14.45 -4.07
C ASN A 402 -0.12 15.53 -4.73
N GLU A 403 1.20 15.56 -4.44
CA GLU A 403 2.11 16.56 -5.02
C GLU A 403 2.28 16.37 -6.53
N VAL A 404 2.48 15.13 -6.99
CA VAL A 404 2.69 14.81 -8.41
C VAL A 404 1.40 15.04 -9.22
N ALA A 405 0.24 14.68 -8.70
CA ALA A 405 -1.03 14.94 -9.37
C ALA A 405 -1.34 16.46 -9.42
N TYR A 406 -0.99 17.22 -8.38
CA TYR A 406 -1.08 18.68 -8.39
C TYR A 406 -0.20 19.29 -9.49
N ASP A 407 1.06 18.88 -9.58
CA ASP A 407 2.01 19.36 -10.58
C ASP A 407 1.57 18.97 -12.01
N SER A 408 0.92 17.81 -12.18
CA SER A 408 0.36 17.39 -13.45
C SER A 408 -0.70 18.37 -13.97
N ILE A 409 -1.65 18.78 -13.12
CA ILE A 409 -2.64 19.82 -13.47
C ILE A 409 -1.93 21.14 -13.80
N GLN A 410 -0.93 21.53 -12.99
CA GLN A 410 -0.20 22.77 -13.19
C GLN A 410 0.52 22.83 -14.56
N ILE A 411 1.12 21.72 -14.99
CA ILE A 411 1.78 21.60 -16.30
C ILE A 411 0.77 21.68 -17.45
N HIS A 412 -0.42 21.10 -17.29
CA HIS A 412 -1.51 21.21 -18.28
C HIS A 412 -2.12 22.63 -18.34
N GLY A 413 -1.94 23.44 -17.29
CA GLY A 413 -2.54 24.77 -17.19
C GLY A 413 -4.08 24.71 -17.21
N GLY A 414 -4.73 25.62 -17.94
CA GLY A 414 -6.19 25.65 -18.06
C GLY A 414 -6.81 24.35 -18.58
N SER A 415 -6.11 23.64 -19.47
CA SER A 415 -6.53 22.32 -19.98
C SER A 415 -6.62 21.28 -18.85
N GLY A 416 -5.71 21.31 -17.88
CA GLY A 416 -5.71 20.38 -16.76
C GLY A 416 -6.88 20.54 -15.78
N TYR A 417 -7.60 21.65 -15.86
CA TYR A 417 -8.80 21.89 -15.06
C TYR A 417 -10.07 21.37 -15.74
N MET A 418 -9.96 20.94 -17.00
CA MET A 418 -11.08 20.42 -17.79
C MET A 418 -11.08 18.89 -17.75
N LYS A 419 -12.29 18.30 -17.78
CA LYS A 419 -12.49 16.84 -17.76
C LYS A 419 -12.06 16.13 -19.06
N ASP A 420 -11.59 16.87 -20.05
CA ASP A 420 -11.03 16.32 -21.30
C ASP A 420 -9.65 15.68 -21.11
N TYR A 421 -9.03 15.86 -19.95
CA TYR A 421 -7.69 15.36 -19.61
C TYR A 421 -7.72 14.55 -18.32
N ALA A 422 -7.03 13.42 -18.28
CA ALA A 422 -7.01 12.50 -17.16
C ALA A 422 -6.44 13.12 -15.86
N CYS A 423 -5.61 14.15 -15.95
CA CYS A 423 -4.94 14.75 -14.79
C CYS A 423 -5.91 15.33 -13.74
N GLU A 424 -7.10 15.79 -14.11
CA GLU A 424 -8.11 16.26 -13.15
C GLU A 424 -8.68 15.09 -12.32
N ARG A 425 -8.94 13.93 -12.95
CA ARG A 425 -9.38 12.70 -12.27
C ARG A 425 -8.26 12.19 -11.35
N LEU A 426 -7.04 12.11 -11.83
CA LEU A 426 -5.88 11.68 -11.05
C LEU A 426 -5.67 12.54 -9.81
N TYR A 427 -5.87 13.87 -9.91
CA TYR A 427 -5.78 14.75 -8.75
C TYR A 427 -6.90 14.53 -7.73
N ARG A 428 -8.13 14.30 -8.18
CA ARG A 428 -9.26 13.97 -7.29
C ARG A 428 -9.03 12.62 -6.59
N ASP A 429 -8.52 11.65 -7.32
CA ASP A 429 -8.24 10.30 -6.82
C ASP A 429 -7.09 10.30 -5.80
N ALA A 430 -6.04 11.10 -6.04
CA ALA A 430 -4.89 11.21 -5.16
C ALA A 430 -5.27 11.65 -3.74
N ARG A 431 -6.32 12.48 -3.60
CA ARG A 431 -6.60 13.14 -2.33
C ARG A 431 -6.96 12.18 -1.19
N ILE A 432 -7.56 11.04 -1.49
CA ILE A 432 -7.92 10.05 -0.47
C ILE A 432 -6.73 9.27 0.06
N MET A 433 -5.66 9.13 -0.73
CA MET A 433 -4.52 8.24 -0.45
C MET A 433 -3.86 8.52 0.92
N ASN A 434 -3.80 9.77 1.36
CA ASN A 434 -3.22 10.14 2.65
C ASN A 434 -4.26 10.25 3.79
N ILE A 435 -5.49 9.79 3.57
CA ILE A 435 -6.58 9.80 4.56
C ILE A 435 -6.95 8.37 4.99
N TYR A 436 -7.35 7.50 4.04
CA TYR A 436 -7.83 6.15 4.38
C TYR A 436 -6.69 5.18 4.73
N GLU A 437 -7.04 4.01 5.27
CA GLU A 437 -6.10 3.00 5.78
C GLU A 437 -5.09 3.57 6.81
N GLY A 438 -5.57 4.56 7.57
CA GLY A 438 -4.79 5.35 8.51
C GLY A 438 -4.22 6.60 7.87
N THR A 439 -4.60 7.77 8.41
CA THR A 439 -4.11 9.08 7.93
C THR A 439 -2.58 9.18 8.01
N THR A 440 -1.99 10.16 7.32
CA THR A 440 -0.57 10.48 7.45
C THR A 440 -0.15 10.61 8.93
N GLN A 441 -0.98 11.21 9.78
CA GLN A 441 -0.70 11.35 11.21
C GLN A 441 -0.63 9.98 11.93
N LEU A 442 -1.50 9.04 11.58
CA LEU A 442 -1.45 7.67 12.14
C LEU A 442 -0.22 6.90 11.66
N GLN A 443 0.25 7.14 10.42
CA GLN A 443 1.53 6.58 9.97
C GLN A 443 2.69 7.14 10.79
N VAL A 444 2.68 8.45 11.09
CA VAL A 444 3.68 9.08 11.97
C VAL A 444 3.66 8.47 13.37
N VAL A 445 2.47 8.26 13.97
CA VAL A 445 2.33 7.61 15.29
C VAL A 445 2.89 6.19 15.28
N ALA A 446 2.69 5.44 14.20
CA ALA A 446 3.29 4.10 14.05
C ALA A 446 4.82 4.18 13.88
N ALA A 447 5.32 5.11 13.06
CA ALA A 447 6.72 5.23 12.69
C ALA A 447 7.63 5.82 13.80
N ILE A 448 7.12 6.73 14.65
CA ILE A 448 7.95 7.44 15.62
C ILE A 448 8.66 6.49 16.62
N ASN A 449 8.06 5.37 16.95
CA ASN A 449 8.70 4.37 17.80
C ASN A 449 9.95 3.74 17.16
N HIS A 450 10.01 3.69 15.83
CA HIS A 450 11.16 3.18 15.09
C HIS A 450 12.29 4.21 14.98
N VAL A 451 11.98 5.52 15.09
CA VAL A 451 12.96 6.58 15.30
C VAL A 451 13.65 6.40 16.66
N THR A 452 12.87 6.40 17.74
CA THR A 452 13.40 6.39 19.12
C THR A 452 14.03 5.06 19.51
N LYS A 453 13.59 3.93 18.93
CA LYS A 453 14.22 2.61 19.11
C LYS A 453 15.44 2.36 18.22
N GLY A 454 15.83 3.33 17.39
CA GLY A 454 16.99 3.24 16.51
C GLY A 454 16.83 2.33 15.30
N THR A 455 15.63 1.81 14.99
CA THR A 455 15.42 0.90 13.86
C THR A 455 15.83 1.53 12.53
N TYR A 456 15.43 2.79 12.29
CA TYR A 456 15.80 3.50 11.07
C TYR A 456 17.28 3.84 11.02
N LEU A 457 17.85 4.27 12.15
CA LEU A 457 19.27 4.58 12.24
C LEU A 457 20.14 3.34 11.92
N GLU A 458 19.85 2.20 12.53
CA GLU A 458 20.55 0.94 12.24
C GLU A 458 20.46 0.57 10.76
N GLN A 459 19.30 0.75 10.13
CA GLN A 459 19.14 0.43 8.71
C GLN A 459 19.87 1.44 7.81
N ILE A 460 19.86 2.72 8.15
CA ILE A 460 20.66 3.74 7.44
C ILE A 460 22.15 3.38 7.50
N MET A 461 22.66 3.01 8.68
CA MET A 461 24.06 2.60 8.83
C MET A 461 24.41 1.36 8.00
N ARG A 462 23.45 0.41 7.85
CA ARG A 462 23.64 -0.75 6.94
C ARG A 462 23.73 -0.33 5.47
N TYR A 463 22.93 0.67 5.05
CA TYR A 463 23.07 1.22 3.70
C TYR A 463 24.42 1.95 3.50
N GLU A 464 24.98 2.53 4.56
CA GLU A 464 26.32 3.14 4.52
C GLU A 464 27.46 2.11 4.40
N GLU A 465 27.23 0.83 4.73
CA GLU A 465 28.20 -0.25 4.51
C GLU A 465 28.28 -0.69 3.03
N GLU A 466 27.30 -0.29 2.20
CA GLU A 466 27.29 -0.63 0.79
C GLU A 466 28.39 0.13 0.02
N ALA A 467 28.95 -0.52 -1.01
CA ALA A 467 29.95 0.11 -1.86
C ALA A 467 29.44 1.39 -2.51
N THR A 468 30.32 2.35 -2.77
CA THR A 468 30.03 3.57 -3.52
C THR A 468 30.74 3.53 -4.88
N SER A 469 30.21 4.25 -5.89
CA SER A 469 30.90 4.54 -7.14
C SER A 469 31.44 5.96 -7.14
N GLU A 470 32.37 6.29 -8.03
CA GLU A 470 32.86 7.67 -8.21
C GLU A 470 31.72 8.66 -8.46
N ALA A 471 30.75 8.27 -9.29
CA ALA A 471 29.58 9.08 -9.64
C ALA A 471 28.65 9.37 -8.45
N THR A 472 28.60 8.50 -7.46
CA THR A 472 27.70 8.58 -6.30
C THR A 472 28.39 9.05 -5.01
N LYS A 473 29.73 9.04 -4.95
CA LYS A 473 30.49 9.31 -3.73
C LYS A 473 30.14 10.64 -3.05
N ASN A 474 30.05 11.73 -3.78
CA ASN A 474 29.72 13.05 -3.20
C ASN A 474 28.33 13.06 -2.52
N MET A 475 27.35 12.38 -3.12
CA MET A 475 26.00 12.24 -2.53
C MET A 475 26.05 11.38 -1.28
N PHE A 476 26.79 10.27 -1.33
CA PHE A 476 26.99 9.40 -0.18
C PHE A 476 27.60 10.14 1.01
N ASP A 477 28.70 10.87 0.80
CA ASP A 477 29.36 11.63 1.87
C ASP A 477 28.38 12.64 2.53
N LYS A 478 27.50 13.28 1.73
CA LYS A 478 26.44 14.18 2.24
C LYS A 478 25.37 13.42 3.04
N LEU A 479 24.99 12.23 2.63
CA LEU A 479 24.01 11.42 3.38
C LEU A 479 24.55 10.99 4.74
N VAL A 480 25.84 10.66 4.83
CA VAL A 480 26.53 10.39 6.11
C VAL A 480 26.48 11.62 7.03
N GLU A 481 26.67 12.84 6.50
CA GLU A 481 26.52 14.09 7.26
C GLU A 481 25.08 14.29 7.74
N LEU A 482 24.09 14.05 6.88
CA LEU A 482 22.67 14.14 7.24
C LEU A 482 22.26 13.12 8.30
N ARG A 483 22.80 11.91 8.27
CA ARG A 483 22.57 10.92 9.31
C ARG A 483 23.09 11.41 10.68
N LYS A 484 24.29 12.03 10.73
CA LYS A 484 24.81 12.63 11.98
C LYS A 484 23.91 13.75 12.50
N THR A 485 23.39 14.58 11.58
CA THR A 485 22.39 15.60 11.94
C THR A 485 21.14 14.96 12.51
N TYR A 486 20.62 13.89 11.87
CA TYR A 486 19.47 13.14 12.34
C TYR A 486 19.69 12.58 13.77
N GLU A 487 20.84 11.95 14.04
CA GLU A 487 21.19 11.45 15.38
C GLU A 487 21.12 12.57 16.44
N SER A 488 21.80 13.68 16.17
CA SER A 488 21.81 14.83 17.08
C SER A 488 20.42 15.43 17.34
N ILE A 489 19.57 15.50 16.31
CA ILE A 489 18.19 15.98 16.42
C ILE A 489 17.32 15.03 17.23
N VAL A 490 17.46 13.71 17.03
CA VAL A 490 16.74 12.70 17.82
C VAL A 490 17.13 12.79 19.30
N GLU A 491 18.43 12.86 19.61
CA GLU A 491 18.93 13.01 20.98
C GLU A 491 18.40 14.29 21.65
N ARG A 492 18.40 15.41 20.93
CA ARG A 492 17.83 16.68 21.40
C ARG A 492 16.35 16.52 21.75
N VAL A 493 15.54 15.97 20.82
CA VAL A 493 14.10 15.81 21.04
C VAL A 493 13.81 14.88 22.21
N GLU A 494 14.55 13.78 22.34
CA GLU A 494 14.39 12.85 23.47
C GLU A 494 14.79 13.49 24.82
N SER A 495 15.80 14.36 24.82
CA SER A 495 16.20 15.11 26.02
C SER A 495 15.10 16.10 26.42
N MET A 496 14.61 16.89 25.48
CA MET A 496 13.55 17.87 25.70
C MET A 496 12.21 17.24 26.11
N ASP A 497 11.89 16.04 25.60
CA ASP A 497 10.66 15.33 25.97
C ASP A 497 10.65 14.87 27.44
N LYS A 498 11.83 14.67 28.04
CA LYS A 498 11.96 14.39 29.49
C LYS A 498 11.65 15.62 30.34
N GLU A 499 11.91 16.82 29.81
CA GLU A 499 11.67 18.09 30.49
C GLU A 499 10.25 18.63 30.21
N THR A 500 9.76 18.41 28.99
CA THR A 500 8.46 18.90 28.52
C THR A 500 7.68 17.76 27.87
N ALA A 501 6.70 17.21 28.58
CA ALA A 501 5.88 16.11 28.08
C ALA A 501 5.14 16.47 26.78
N GLY A 502 5.26 15.62 25.77
CA GLY A 502 4.66 15.80 24.45
C GLY A 502 5.55 16.54 23.43
N TYR A 503 6.77 16.92 23.80
CA TYR A 503 7.72 17.55 22.88
C TYR A 503 8.09 16.61 21.71
N LYS A 504 8.28 15.33 22.01
CA LYS A 504 8.50 14.31 20.98
C LYS A 504 7.30 14.18 20.03
N ASP A 505 6.09 14.12 20.57
CA ASP A 505 4.89 13.98 19.75
C ASP A 505 4.68 15.22 18.85
N PHE A 506 4.99 16.41 19.36
CA PHE A 506 4.96 17.65 18.59
C PHE A 506 5.93 17.64 17.40
N HIS A 507 7.10 17.03 17.55
CA HIS A 507 8.10 16.91 16.49
C HIS A 507 8.08 15.57 15.75
N ALA A 508 7.18 14.64 16.06
CA ALA A 508 7.18 13.28 15.54
C ALA A 508 7.18 13.24 14.00
N ARG A 509 6.34 14.06 13.34
CA ARG A 509 6.30 14.10 11.88
C ARG A 509 7.64 14.51 11.28
N ARG A 510 8.29 15.54 11.82
CA ARG A 510 9.59 16.04 11.33
C ARG A 510 10.69 14.97 11.46
N LEU A 511 10.73 14.27 12.59
CA LEU A 511 11.71 13.20 12.83
C LEU A 511 11.53 12.04 11.86
N VAL A 512 10.28 11.62 11.64
CA VAL A 512 9.93 10.54 10.71
C VAL A 512 10.25 10.95 9.28
N GLU A 513 9.96 12.18 8.88
CA GLU A 513 10.29 12.70 7.55
C GLU A 513 11.81 12.74 7.31
N ILE A 514 12.59 13.20 8.28
CA ILE A 514 14.07 13.22 8.18
C ILE A 514 14.59 11.80 7.93
N ALA A 515 14.17 10.82 8.74
CA ALA A 515 14.57 9.43 8.59
C ALA A 515 14.19 8.89 7.20
N GLY A 516 12.97 9.10 6.77
CA GLY A 516 12.47 8.63 5.48
C GLY A 516 13.20 9.24 4.28
N TYR A 517 13.52 10.54 4.31
CA TYR A 517 14.31 11.18 3.26
C TYR A 517 15.72 10.59 3.15
N ILE A 518 16.38 10.31 4.28
CA ILE A 518 17.70 9.68 4.29
C ILE A 518 17.60 8.26 3.73
N ILE A 519 16.64 7.46 4.19
CA ILE A 519 16.41 6.08 3.74
C ILE A 519 16.18 6.04 2.23
N MET A 520 15.21 6.80 1.71
CA MET A 520 14.93 6.83 0.26
C MET A 520 16.14 7.26 -0.55
N SER A 521 16.90 8.24 -0.06
CA SER A 521 18.13 8.70 -0.73
C SER A 521 19.17 7.60 -0.84
N HIS A 522 19.36 6.78 0.20
CA HIS A 522 20.28 5.64 0.15
C HIS A 522 19.82 4.54 -0.81
N ILE A 523 18.50 4.21 -0.81
CA ILE A 523 17.96 3.22 -1.74
C ILE A 523 18.14 3.68 -3.20
N MET A 524 17.83 4.95 -3.50
CA MET A 524 18.04 5.52 -4.83
C MET A 524 19.53 5.60 -5.21
N LEU A 525 20.41 5.83 -4.23
CA LEU A 525 21.85 5.84 -4.46
C LEU A 525 22.37 4.44 -4.89
N ARG A 526 21.82 3.37 -4.30
CA ARG A 526 22.07 1.99 -4.71
C ARG A 526 21.65 1.76 -6.17
N GLN A 527 20.44 2.20 -6.53
CA GLN A 527 19.93 2.11 -7.91
C GLN A 527 20.83 2.87 -8.90
N ALA A 528 21.25 4.09 -8.53
CA ALA A 528 22.15 4.90 -9.35
C ALA A 528 23.54 4.27 -9.54
N ARG A 529 24.01 3.49 -8.57
CA ARG A 529 25.27 2.73 -8.69
C ARG A 529 25.14 1.54 -9.63
N GLU A 530 23.99 0.85 -9.59
CA GLU A 530 23.73 -0.37 -10.36
C GLU A 530 23.34 -0.08 -11.80
N MET A 531 22.58 1.01 -12.03
CA MET A 531 22.09 1.46 -13.35
C MET A 531 22.26 2.97 -13.50
N GLU A 532 23.50 3.41 -13.67
CA GLU A 532 23.89 4.83 -13.67
C GLU A 532 23.13 5.67 -14.72
N SER A 533 23.00 5.15 -15.94
CA SER A 533 22.31 5.85 -17.05
C SER A 533 20.88 6.25 -16.72
N ASP A 534 20.21 5.45 -15.91
CA ASP A 534 18.78 5.59 -15.64
C ASP A 534 18.50 6.34 -14.34
N TYR A 535 19.28 6.06 -13.30
CA TYR A 535 18.95 6.54 -11.96
C TYR A 535 19.85 7.66 -11.42
N LEU A 536 21.03 7.93 -12.01
CA LEU A 536 21.96 8.93 -11.45
C LEU A 536 21.35 10.34 -11.40
N ASN A 537 20.70 10.79 -12.48
CA ASN A 537 20.13 12.14 -12.52
C ASN A 537 18.89 12.29 -11.62
N PRO A 538 17.90 11.40 -11.64
CA PRO A 538 16.79 11.43 -10.70
C PRO A 538 17.27 11.37 -9.23
N THR A 539 18.27 10.55 -8.91
CA THR A 539 18.86 10.48 -7.58
C THR A 539 19.49 11.81 -7.15
N LYS A 540 20.26 12.46 -8.04
CA LYS A 540 20.83 13.79 -7.76
C LYS A 540 19.73 14.82 -7.44
N ILE A 541 18.62 14.79 -8.16
CA ILE A 541 17.48 15.69 -7.95
C ILE A 541 16.83 15.39 -6.60
N PHE A 542 16.55 14.10 -6.34
CA PHE A 542 15.91 13.69 -5.08
C PHE A 542 16.77 14.01 -3.86
N VAL A 543 18.08 13.71 -3.88
CA VAL A 543 18.99 14.01 -2.77
C VAL A 543 19.03 15.51 -2.47
N LYS A 544 19.05 16.37 -3.49
CA LYS A 544 18.96 17.84 -3.28
C LYS A 544 17.63 18.26 -2.65
N TYR A 545 16.53 17.65 -3.10
CA TYR A 545 15.21 17.88 -2.51
C TYR A 545 15.16 17.43 -1.05
N ALA A 546 15.64 16.23 -0.76
CA ALA A 546 15.74 15.65 0.59
C ALA A 546 16.59 16.53 1.53
N MET A 547 17.77 16.97 1.09
CA MET A 547 18.64 17.88 1.86
C MET A 547 17.90 19.15 2.28
N LYS A 548 17.15 19.76 1.35
CA LYS A 548 16.36 20.97 1.65
C LYS A 548 15.30 20.67 2.72
N LYS A 549 14.56 19.58 2.58
CA LYS A 549 13.50 19.17 3.51
C LYS A 549 14.04 18.82 4.90
N ILE A 550 15.16 18.13 4.95
CA ILE A 550 15.85 17.80 6.20
C ILE A 550 16.34 19.07 6.91
N ALA A 551 16.97 19.99 6.17
CA ALA A 551 17.44 21.25 6.74
C ALA A 551 16.30 22.10 7.30
N GLU A 552 15.15 22.17 6.61
CA GLU A 552 13.94 22.85 7.06
C GLU A 552 13.43 22.25 8.37
N ALA A 553 13.28 20.93 8.44
CA ALA A 553 12.79 20.22 9.61
C ALA A 553 13.78 20.35 10.79
N ALA A 554 15.08 20.17 10.56
CA ALA A 554 16.12 20.29 11.57
C ALA A 554 16.16 21.71 12.17
N SER A 555 16.19 22.74 11.32
CA SER A 555 16.19 24.13 11.76
C SER A 555 14.96 24.50 12.59
N TYR A 556 13.79 23.97 12.24
CA TYR A 556 12.58 24.16 13.02
C TYR A 556 12.70 23.52 14.42
N ILE A 557 13.21 22.29 14.50
CA ILE A 557 13.40 21.59 15.78
C ILE A 557 14.45 22.30 16.64
N GLU A 558 15.55 22.77 16.04
CA GLU A 558 16.62 23.50 16.74
C GLU A 558 16.15 24.82 17.33
N ALA A 559 15.27 25.52 16.61
CA ALA A 559 14.69 26.79 17.04
C ALA A 559 13.54 26.63 18.06
N SER A 560 12.98 25.41 18.21
CA SER A 560 11.84 25.17 19.09
C SER A 560 12.24 25.01 20.56
N GLU A 561 11.41 25.56 21.43
CA GLU A 561 11.51 25.45 22.89
C GLU A 561 10.35 24.60 23.47
N GLY A 562 10.47 24.16 24.72
CA GLY A 562 9.40 23.43 25.40
C GLY A 562 8.07 24.17 25.49
N SER A 563 8.14 25.51 25.61
CA SER A 563 6.98 26.40 25.60
C SER A 563 6.17 26.39 24.31
N ASP A 564 6.78 26.02 23.17
CA ASP A 564 6.09 25.98 21.88
C ASP A 564 4.99 24.90 21.87
N VAL A 565 5.16 23.83 22.63
CA VAL A 565 4.13 22.77 22.75
C VAL A 565 2.82 23.36 23.29
N GLU A 566 2.88 24.32 24.18
CA GLU A 566 1.70 24.95 24.78
C GLU A 566 0.94 25.85 23.79
N LEU A 567 1.65 26.45 22.79
CA LEU A 567 1.01 27.31 21.78
C LEU A 567 0.03 26.53 20.88
N PHE A 568 0.20 25.20 20.77
CA PHE A 568 -0.60 24.34 19.92
C PHE A 568 -1.57 23.43 20.68
N LYS A 569 -1.65 23.56 22.02
CA LYS A 569 -2.69 22.90 22.82
C LYS A 569 -4.02 23.65 22.64
N ALA A 570 -5.05 22.92 22.20
CA ALA A 570 -6.41 23.47 22.00
C ALA A 570 -7.17 23.53 23.33
#